data_c5554036e1f4252a0537002eec41948c
#
_entry.id   c5554036e1f4252a0537002eec41948c
#
_cell.length_a   1.000
_cell.length_b   1.000
_cell.length_c   1.000
_cell.angle_alpha   90.00
_cell.angle_beta   90.00
_cell.angle_gamma   90.00
#
_symmetry.space_group_name_H-M   'P 1'
#
loop_
_entity.id
_entity.type
_entity.pdbx_description
1 polymer ?
#
loop_
_entity_poly.entity_id
_entity_poly.type
_entity_poly.pdbx_seq_one_letter_code
_entity_poly.pdbx_strand_id
1 'polypeptide(L)'
;KQYEMMYKSFQKAGKNVKAILHQGAHITPTMPKRYGILVDGKFYDDIINEWISHYLYGVENGAENRPAILVQMNYDQRKWETADSWETAYKMNLTCEEQGTTVIDTDWEAAGVSAENFDDVMGVRSSNMAQRYVTDPFKEAVTLQGTTCVRLRAALKDGDAEADFNPVNSNDADTLTMKLGMHEMSGRMDDVKLTLLLCDVCDEEFDSIQSVDPQRNTIPVNVVKEGGIISGGEVPAWNEAEFATVHKKYRVITRAFADLCNPEAGYEPETAQNSIELKKGEYHDYHIYLNATRYTVEPGHSLALVITTEDPINCLIHKTYSVEIENASVTAEVPMTEAVENRVMTRK
;
A
#
# COMPACT_ATOMS: atom_id res chain seq x y z
N LYS A 1 -7.15 1.43 3.36
CA LYS A 1 -8.46 0.74 3.61
C LYS A 1 -9.38 1.60 4.49
N GLN A 2 -8.95 2.01 5.70
CA GLN A 2 -9.82 2.69 6.67
C GLN A 2 -10.47 3.97 6.14
N TYR A 3 -9.72 4.85 5.48
CA TYR A 3 -10.29 6.10 4.95
C TYR A 3 -11.36 5.86 3.88
N GLU A 4 -11.18 4.84 3.03
CA GLU A 4 -12.16 4.48 2.00
C GLU A 4 -13.46 3.97 2.63
N MET A 5 -13.35 3.11 3.64
CA MET A 5 -14.51 2.63 4.39
C MET A 5 -15.27 3.77 5.06
N MET A 6 -14.54 4.70 5.69
CA MET A 6 -15.12 5.89 6.30
C MET A 6 -15.81 6.78 5.27
N TYR A 7 -15.13 7.07 4.16
CA TYR A 7 -15.66 7.88 3.06
C TYR A 7 -16.99 7.31 2.53
N LYS A 8 -16.98 6.02 2.17
CA LYS A 8 -18.17 5.30 1.70
C LYS A 8 -19.30 5.27 2.73
N SER A 9 -18.97 5.08 4.01
CA SER A 9 -19.95 5.06 5.09
C SER A 9 -20.65 6.42 5.25
N PHE A 10 -19.89 7.51 5.20
CA PHE A 10 -20.48 8.86 5.27
C PHE A 10 -21.31 9.19 4.03
N GLN A 11 -20.87 8.79 2.85
CA GLN A 11 -21.67 8.96 1.62
C GLN A 11 -23.00 8.18 1.72
N LYS A 12 -22.95 6.91 2.14
CA LYS A 12 -24.13 6.08 2.35
C LYS A 12 -25.10 6.69 3.36
N ALA A 13 -24.58 7.38 4.36
CA ALA A 13 -25.37 8.13 5.33
C ALA A 13 -25.89 9.49 4.80
N GLY A 14 -25.70 9.80 3.53
CA GLY A 14 -26.13 11.04 2.89
C GLY A 14 -25.40 12.30 3.38
N LYS A 15 -24.18 12.14 3.90
CA LYS A 15 -23.38 13.28 4.37
C LYS A 15 -22.55 13.88 3.25
N ASN A 16 -22.37 15.21 3.28
CA ASN A 16 -21.40 15.87 2.44
C ASN A 16 -20.01 15.54 2.99
N VAL A 17 -19.26 14.72 2.27
CA VAL A 17 -17.91 14.27 2.64
C VAL A 17 -16.96 14.61 1.52
N LYS A 18 -15.79 15.10 1.91
CA LYS A 18 -14.67 15.38 1.00
C LYS A 18 -13.47 14.53 1.42
N ALA A 19 -12.67 14.10 0.47
CA ALA A 19 -11.46 13.34 0.74
C ALA A 19 -10.24 14.06 0.18
N ILE A 20 -9.18 14.12 0.99
CA ILE A 20 -7.85 14.59 0.58
C ILE A 20 -6.89 13.43 0.80
N LEU A 21 -6.37 12.88 -0.29
CA LEU A 21 -5.45 11.74 -0.29
C LEU A 21 -4.05 12.24 -0.58
N HIS A 22 -3.12 12.08 0.36
CA HIS A 22 -1.77 12.59 0.23
C HIS A 22 -0.71 11.52 0.50
N GLN A 23 0.52 11.76 0.07
CA GLN A 23 1.67 10.86 0.18
C GLN A 23 2.53 11.13 1.44
N GLY A 24 2.17 12.13 2.23
CA GLY A 24 2.94 12.51 3.42
C GLY A 24 2.75 11.54 4.59
N ALA A 25 3.60 11.70 5.60
CA ALA A 25 3.53 10.95 6.84
C ALA A 25 2.26 11.28 7.65
N HIS A 26 1.97 10.46 8.64
CA HIS A 26 0.77 10.56 9.49
C HIS A 26 0.50 11.96 10.05
N ILE A 27 1.54 12.69 10.45
CA ILE A 27 1.41 14.02 11.08
C ILE A 27 1.56 15.19 10.09
N THR A 28 1.94 14.92 8.83
CA THR A 28 2.23 15.99 7.84
C THR A 28 1.08 16.98 7.65
N PRO A 29 -0.19 16.56 7.57
CA PRO A 29 -1.29 17.49 7.36
C PRO A 29 -1.51 18.45 8.53
N THR A 30 -1.17 18.04 9.75
CA THR A 30 -1.42 18.81 10.99
C THR A 30 -0.24 19.70 11.40
N MET A 31 0.81 19.75 10.59
CA MET A 31 1.95 20.62 10.84
C MET A 31 1.59 22.12 10.66
N PRO A 32 2.27 23.04 11.38
CA PRO A 32 2.14 24.47 11.12
C PRO A 32 2.29 24.79 9.64
N LYS A 33 1.64 25.86 9.17
CA LYS A 33 1.56 26.24 7.73
C LYS A 33 2.89 26.12 6.97
N ARG A 34 4.00 26.54 7.58
CA ARG A 34 5.32 26.44 6.95
C ARG A 34 5.85 25.01 6.77
N TYR A 35 5.23 24.05 7.44
CA TYR A 35 5.59 22.61 7.40
C TYR A 35 4.45 21.74 6.85
N GLY A 36 3.25 22.31 6.73
CA GLY A 36 2.07 21.61 6.26
C GLY A 36 2.05 21.44 4.76
N ILE A 37 1.23 20.53 4.30
CA ILE A 37 1.06 20.30 2.87
C ILE A 37 0.25 21.43 2.22
N LEU A 38 0.66 21.81 1.01
CA LEU A 38 -0.11 22.60 0.08
C LEU A 38 -0.99 21.65 -0.76
N VAL A 39 -2.29 21.69 -0.49
CA VAL A 39 -3.29 20.93 -1.22
C VAL A 39 -3.84 21.82 -2.33
N ASP A 40 -3.42 21.57 -3.56
CA ASP A 40 -3.82 22.34 -4.72
C ASP A 40 -3.66 23.88 -4.51
N GLY A 41 -2.48 24.26 -4.05
CA GLY A 41 -2.12 25.66 -3.82
C GLY A 41 -2.63 26.27 -2.50
N LYS A 42 -3.31 25.51 -1.64
CA LYS A 42 -3.82 25.98 -0.36
C LYS A 42 -3.32 25.12 0.79
N PHE A 43 -2.94 25.72 1.90
CA PHE A 43 -2.55 24.94 3.08
C PHE A 43 -3.71 24.12 3.63
N TYR A 44 -3.42 22.90 4.06
CA TYR A 44 -4.40 21.98 4.63
C TYR A 44 -5.15 22.59 5.83
N ASP A 45 -4.43 23.30 6.71
CA ASP A 45 -5.05 23.98 7.86
C ASP A 45 -6.10 25.01 7.45
N ASP A 46 -5.84 25.76 6.36
CA ASP A 46 -6.80 26.75 5.86
C ASP A 46 -8.05 26.05 5.30
N ILE A 47 -7.87 24.89 4.64
CA ILE A 47 -9.00 24.09 4.16
C ILE A 47 -9.86 23.58 5.32
N ILE A 48 -9.22 23.08 6.36
CA ILE A 48 -9.95 22.60 7.55
C ILE A 48 -10.65 23.76 8.27
N ASN A 49 -9.98 24.90 8.44
CA ASN A 49 -10.57 26.08 9.05
C ASN A 49 -11.79 26.60 8.25
N GLU A 50 -11.73 26.61 6.93
CA GLU A 50 -12.87 26.96 6.09
C GLU A 50 -14.02 25.98 6.25
N TRP A 51 -13.74 24.68 6.25
CA TRP A 51 -14.73 23.64 6.45
C TRP A 51 -15.44 23.77 7.79
N ILE A 52 -14.68 23.92 8.88
CA ILE A 52 -15.20 24.11 10.23
C ILE A 52 -16.01 25.42 10.33
N SER A 53 -15.48 26.52 9.79
CA SER A 53 -16.15 27.82 9.81
C SER A 53 -17.49 27.79 9.06
N HIS A 54 -17.55 27.10 7.94
CA HIS A 54 -18.79 26.94 7.19
C HIS A 54 -19.85 26.15 7.98
N TYR A 55 -19.50 24.94 8.43
CA TYR A 55 -20.47 24.02 9.03
C TYR A 55 -20.80 24.30 10.48
N LEU A 56 -19.89 24.88 11.28
CA LEU A 56 -20.14 25.19 12.68
C LEU A 56 -20.61 26.63 12.91
N TYR A 57 -20.14 27.57 12.11
CA TYR A 57 -20.42 29.00 12.30
C TYR A 57 -21.27 29.62 11.20
N GLY A 58 -21.63 28.86 10.16
CA GLY A 58 -22.45 29.34 9.04
C GLY A 58 -21.76 30.36 8.16
N VAL A 59 -20.42 30.35 8.11
CA VAL A 59 -19.68 31.28 7.25
C VAL A 59 -19.82 30.87 5.78
N GLU A 60 -20.30 31.77 4.95
CA GLU A 60 -20.41 31.57 3.48
C GLU A 60 -19.04 31.75 2.83
N ASN A 61 -18.27 30.68 2.73
CA ASN A 61 -16.90 30.65 2.20
C ASN A 61 -16.68 29.66 1.03
N GLY A 62 -17.75 28.99 0.60
CA GLY A 62 -17.70 28.04 -0.53
C GLY A 62 -17.05 26.71 -0.23
N ALA A 63 -16.79 26.37 1.05
CA ALA A 63 -16.15 25.11 1.42
C ALA A 63 -16.91 23.89 0.88
N GLU A 64 -18.25 23.94 0.84
CA GLU A 64 -19.12 22.90 0.30
C GLU A 64 -18.93 22.61 -1.19
N ASN A 65 -18.42 23.58 -1.94
CA ASN A 65 -18.21 23.48 -3.41
C ASN A 65 -16.84 22.88 -3.79
N ARG A 66 -16.01 22.51 -2.80
CA ARG A 66 -14.74 21.84 -3.09
C ARG A 66 -14.96 20.51 -3.81
N PRO A 67 -14.02 20.07 -4.65
CA PRO A 67 -14.05 18.74 -5.26
C PRO A 67 -14.35 17.65 -4.23
N ALA A 68 -15.06 16.62 -4.63
CA ALA A 68 -15.35 15.49 -3.75
C ALA A 68 -14.06 14.82 -3.26
N ILE A 69 -13.10 14.70 -4.16
CA ILE A 69 -11.82 14.04 -3.90
C ILE A 69 -10.68 14.86 -4.51
N LEU A 70 -9.63 15.07 -3.71
CA LEU A 70 -8.34 15.61 -4.12
C LEU A 70 -7.28 14.53 -3.85
N VAL A 71 -6.50 14.18 -4.87
CA VAL A 71 -5.45 13.16 -4.78
C VAL A 71 -4.12 13.77 -5.14
N GLN A 72 -3.15 13.67 -4.24
CA GLN A 72 -1.76 14.01 -4.52
C GLN A 72 -1.12 12.89 -5.35
N MET A 73 -0.50 13.27 -6.46
CA MET A 73 0.08 12.28 -7.37
C MET A 73 1.35 11.65 -6.76
N ASN A 74 1.47 10.34 -6.88
CA ASN A 74 2.59 9.60 -6.31
C ASN A 74 3.89 9.66 -7.14
N TYR A 75 3.84 10.19 -8.36
CA TYR A 75 5.03 10.45 -9.18
C TYR A 75 5.50 11.92 -9.11
N ASP A 76 4.62 12.85 -8.75
CA ASP A 76 4.99 14.25 -8.48
C ASP A 76 4.06 14.81 -7.39
N GLN A 77 4.57 14.87 -6.17
CA GLN A 77 3.79 15.29 -5.00
C GLN A 77 3.39 16.76 -4.98
N ARG A 78 3.83 17.55 -5.95
CA ARG A 78 3.34 18.93 -6.17
C ARG A 78 2.06 18.96 -6.99
N LYS A 79 1.72 17.87 -7.68
CA LYS A 79 0.53 17.74 -8.51
C LYS A 79 -0.62 17.11 -7.74
N TRP A 80 -1.78 17.67 -7.99
CA TRP A 80 -3.04 17.21 -7.43
C TRP A 80 -4.03 16.97 -8.57
N GLU A 81 -4.79 15.90 -8.44
CA GLU A 81 -5.92 15.61 -9.33
C GLU A 81 -7.22 15.59 -8.54
N THR A 82 -8.31 15.92 -9.23
CA THR A 82 -9.65 15.89 -8.67
C THR A 82 -10.44 14.71 -9.22
N ALA A 83 -11.34 14.17 -8.42
CA ALA A 83 -12.33 13.21 -8.87
C ALA A 83 -13.68 13.52 -8.21
N ASP A 84 -14.77 13.34 -8.97
CA ASP A 84 -16.14 13.54 -8.48
C ASP A 84 -16.62 12.36 -7.63
N SER A 85 -16.06 11.18 -7.89
CA SER A 85 -16.32 9.95 -7.13
C SER A 85 -15.04 9.14 -6.95
N TRP A 86 -14.94 8.45 -5.82
CA TRP A 86 -13.89 7.44 -5.60
C TRP A 86 -14.25 6.12 -6.30
N GLU A 87 -15.52 5.83 -6.44
CA GLU A 87 -15.98 4.62 -7.10
C GLU A 87 -15.86 4.75 -8.61
N THR A 88 -15.39 3.69 -9.23
CA THR A 88 -15.26 3.57 -10.68
C THR A 88 -16.21 2.49 -11.19
N ALA A 89 -16.75 2.70 -12.39
CA ALA A 89 -17.62 1.73 -13.05
C ALA A 89 -16.84 0.65 -13.81
N TYR A 90 -15.55 0.85 -14.03
CA TYR A 90 -14.72 -0.02 -14.86
C TYR A 90 -13.76 -0.83 -14.02
N LYS A 91 -13.47 -2.04 -14.50
CA LYS A 91 -12.53 -2.97 -13.89
C LYS A 91 -11.72 -3.64 -14.98
N MET A 92 -10.44 -3.81 -14.73
CA MET A 92 -9.54 -4.66 -15.52
C MET A 92 -9.25 -5.92 -14.72
N ASN A 93 -9.46 -7.08 -15.34
CA ASN A 93 -9.09 -8.35 -14.73
C ASN A 93 -7.70 -8.76 -15.23
N LEU A 94 -6.83 -9.09 -14.29
CA LEU A 94 -5.53 -9.70 -14.50
C LEU A 94 -5.63 -11.17 -14.15
N THR A 95 -5.17 -12.05 -15.04
CA THR A 95 -5.21 -13.51 -14.85
C THR A 95 -3.85 -14.13 -15.11
N CYS A 96 -3.50 -15.19 -14.41
CA CYS A 96 -2.31 -15.98 -14.68
C CYS A 96 -2.69 -17.29 -15.35
N GLU A 97 -2.07 -17.64 -16.47
CA GLU A 97 -2.31 -18.89 -17.20
C GLU A 97 -1.27 -19.97 -16.87
N GLU A 98 -0.25 -19.64 -16.08
CA GLU A 98 0.79 -20.58 -15.69
C GLU A 98 0.20 -21.71 -14.82
N GLN A 99 0.52 -22.94 -15.18
CA GLN A 99 0.06 -24.11 -14.44
C GLN A 99 1.03 -24.50 -13.33
N GLY A 100 0.56 -25.32 -12.39
CA GLY A 100 1.34 -25.83 -11.28
C GLY A 100 1.37 -24.89 -10.08
N THR A 101 2.28 -25.18 -9.17
CA THR A 101 2.43 -24.45 -7.90
C THR A 101 3.80 -23.82 -7.77
N THR A 102 3.89 -22.80 -6.96
CA THR A 102 5.13 -22.14 -6.59
C THR A 102 5.23 -21.99 -5.09
N VAL A 103 6.41 -22.27 -4.55
CA VAL A 103 6.68 -22.13 -3.11
C VAL A 103 7.45 -20.83 -2.87
N ILE A 104 7.07 -20.10 -1.84
CA ILE A 104 7.73 -18.88 -1.37
C ILE A 104 8.18 -19.11 0.07
N ASP A 105 9.45 -18.82 0.34
CA ASP A 105 10.07 -18.97 1.66
C ASP A 105 10.18 -17.65 2.42
N THR A 106 10.38 -17.72 3.74
CA THR A 106 10.65 -16.56 4.62
C THR A 106 12.09 -16.43 5.07
N ASP A 107 12.99 -17.27 4.60
CA ASP A 107 14.41 -17.20 5.01
C ASP A 107 15.13 -16.05 4.30
N TRP A 108 14.83 -14.85 4.76
CA TRP A 108 15.33 -13.59 4.20
C TRP A 108 16.80 -13.38 4.50
N GLU A 109 17.27 -13.83 5.67
CA GLU A 109 18.67 -13.70 6.05
C GLU A 109 19.55 -14.55 5.13
N ALA A 110 19.17 -15.79 4.86
CA ALA A 110 19.87 -16.64 3.91
C ALA A 110 19.83 -16.10 2.47
N ALA A 111 18.77 -15.35 2.12
CA ALA A 111 18.65 -14.69 0.83
C ALA A 111 19.36 -13.33 0.74
N GLY A 112 19.92 -12.83 1.84
CA GLY A 112 20.56 -11.52 1.92
C GLY A 112 19.59 -10.34 1.74
N VAL A 113 18.32 -10.54 2.11
CA VAL A 113 17.29 -9.51 2.03
C VAL A 113 17.17 -8.80 3.37
N SER A 114 17.09 -7.47 3.33
CA SER A 114 16.93 -6.60 4.49
C SER A 114 15.89 -5.53 4.22
N ALA A 115 15.54 -4.75 5.24
CA ALA A 115 14.64 -3.62 5.07
C ALA A 115 15.17 -2.58 4.05
N GLU A 116 16.48 -2.43 3.95
CA GLU A 116 17.11 -1.46 3.04
C GLU A 116 17.01 -1.87 1.57
N ASN A 117 17.09 -3.17 1.28
CA ASN A 117 17.12 -3.67 -0.10
C ASN A 117 15.85 -4.41 -0.54
N PHE A 118 14.86 -4.54 0.34
CA PHE A 118 13.65 -5.33 0.10
C PHE A 118 12.96 -4.99 -1.21
N ASP A 119 12.64 -3.71 -1.42
CA ASP A 119 11.91 -3.30 -2.62
C ASP A 119 12.76 -3.54 -3.89
N ASP A 120 14.09 -3.39 -3.80
CA ASP A 120 14.99 -3.62 -4.93
C ASP A 120 15.07 -5.10 -5.30
N VAL A 121 15.07 -5.99 -4.31
CA VAL A 121 15.06 -7.44 -4.54
C VAL A 121 13.71 -7.91 -5.05
N MET A 122 12.62 -7.47 -4.42
CA MET A 122 11.26 -7.96 -4.71
C MET A 122 10.67 -7.37 -5.99
N GLY A 123 11.05 -6.14 -6.33
CA GLY A 123 10.50 -5.44 -7.50
C GLY A 123 11.03 -5.92 -8.84
N VAL A 124 12.16 -6.63 -8.89
CA VAL A 124 12.90 -6.87 -10.14
C VAL A 124 12.60 -8.23 -10.79
N ARG A 125 12.54 -9.31 -10.03
CA ARG A 125 12.32 -10.67 -10.58
C ARG A 125 11.80 -11.64 -9.53
N SER A 126 11.19 -12.73 -10.01
CA SER A 126 10.82 -13.85 -9.14
C SER A 126 12.07 -14.53 -8.53
N SER A 127 11.91 -15.02 -7.33
CA SER A 127 12.89 -15.78 -6.56
C SER A 127 12.15 -16.78 -5.66
N ASN A 128 12.89 -17.54 -4.85
CA ASN A 128 12.26 -18.34 -3.80
C ASN A 128 11.62 -17.50 -2.67
N MET A 129 11.90 -16.19 -2.63
CA MET A 129 11.34 -15.26 -1.62
C MET A 129 10.13 -14.49 -2.15
N ALA A 130 9.99 -14.36 -3.46
CA ALA A 130 8.91 -13.63 -4.08
C ALA A 130 8.55 -14.16 -5.47
N GLN A 131 7.28 -14.12 -5.81
CA GLN A 131 6.81 -14.39 -7.15
C GLN A 131 6.31 -13.11 -7.80
N ARG A 132 6.68 -12.92 -9.05
CA ARG A 132 6.37 -11.72 -9.82
C ARG A 132 5.62 -12.08 -11.08
N TYR A 133 4.39 -11.59 -11.20
CA TYR A 133 3.49 -11.80 -12.34
C TYR A 133 3.32 -10.48 -13.07
N VAL A 134 3.68 -10.42 -14.36
CA VAL A 134 3.78 -9.17 -15.13
C VAL A 134 2.88 -9.21 -16.35
N THR A 135 2.16 -8.12 -16.61
CA THR A 135 1.38 -7.93 -17.85
C THR A 135 2.30 -7.56 -19.02
N ASP A 136 1.78 -7.66 -20.24
CA ASP A 136 2.39 -6.95 -21.36
C ASP A 136 2.31 -5.43 -21.15
N PRO A 137 3.23 -4.64 -21.74
CA PRO A 137 3.22 -3.18 -21.64
C PRO A 137 1.93 -2.56 -22.19
N PHE A 138 1.47 -1.50 -21.52
CA PHE A 138 0.35 -0.70 -21.99
C PHE A 138 0.76 0.16 -23.19
N LYS A 139 -0.11 0.26 -24.19
CA LYS A 139 0.12 1.10 -25.37
C LYS A 139 -0.26 2.56 -25.13
N GLU A 140 -1.18 2.79 -24.21
CA GLU A 140 -1.70 4.09 -23.82
C GLU A 140 -1.65 4.19 -22.30
N ALA A 141 -1.63 5.43 -21.78
CA ALA A 141 -1.70 5.64 -20.34
C ALA A 141 -3.04 5.12 -19.81
N VAL A 142 -3.01 4.43 -18.67
CA VAL A 142 -4.20 3.91 -18.01
C VAL A 142 -4.19 4.30 -16.53
N THR A 143 -5.34 4.73 -16.01
CA THR A 143 -5.43 5.16 -14.62
C THR A 143 -6.27 4.18 -13.80
N LEU A 144 -5.64 3.60 -12.79
CA LEU A 144 -6.32 2.83 -11.76
C LEU A 144 -6.78 3.74 -10.62
N GLN A 145 -7.96 3.47 -10.07
CA GLN A 145 -8.49 4.22 -8.93
C GLN A 145 -9.38 3.33 -8.08
N GLY A 146 -9.00 3.15 -6.84
CA GLY A 146 -9.76 2.35 -5.88
C GLY A 146 -8.92 1.25 -5.24
N THR A 147 -9.58 0.21 -4.78
CA THR A 147 -8.97 -0.93 -4.10
C THR A 147 -8.90 -2.12 -5.04
N THR A 148 -7.68 -2.52 -5.40
CA THR A 148 -7.44 -3.76 -6.13
C THR A 148 -7.71 -4.95 -5.22
N CYS A 149 -8.46 -5.92 -5.71
CA CYS A 149 -8.70 -7.21 -5.06
C CYS A 149 -7.88 -8.30 -5.77
N VAL A 150 -6.97 -8.93 -5.05
CA VAL A 150 -6.22 -10.10 -5.52
C VAL A 150 -6.90 -11.34 -4.97
N ARG A 151 -7.09 -12.33 -5.83
CA ARG A 151 -7.54 -13.66 -5.43
C ARG A 151 -6.45 -14.66 -5.74
N LEU A 152 -6.23 -15.56 -4.82
CA LEU A 152 -5.28 -16.66 -5.01
C LEU A 152 -5.68 -17.84 -4.13
N ARG A 153 -5.18 -19.01 -4.50
CA ARG A 153 -5.31 -20.23 -3.72
C ARG A 153 -3.95 -20.66 -3.22
N ALA A 154 -3.82 -20.80 -1.91
CA ALA A 154 -2.54 -21.07 -1.25
C ALA A 154 -2.70 -22.02 -0.06
N ALA A 155 -1.59 -22.66 0.30
CA ALA A 155 -1.48 -23.53 1.46
C ALA A 155 -0.18 -23.23 2.24
N LEU A 156 -0.23 -23.42 3.55
CA LEU A 156 1.01 -23.55 4.34
C LEU A 156 1.77 -24.77 3.84
N LYS A 157 2.99 -24.58 3.33
CA LYS A 157 3.83 -25.70 2.83
C LYS A 157 4.65 -26.31 3.95
N ASP A 158 5.40 -25.46 4.63
CA ASP A 158 6.27 -25.81 5.74
C ASP A 158 6.27 -24.72 6.80
N GLY A 159 6.77 -25.04 7.98
CA GLY A 159 6.76 -24.13 9.13
C GLY A 159 5.75 -24.56 10.17
N ASP A 160 5.74 -23.88 11.27
CA ASP A 160 4.84 -24.11 12.38
C ASP A 160 3.91 -22.91 12.55
N ALA A 161 2.61 -23.14 12.32
CA ALA A 161 1.60 -22.14 12.57
C ALA A 161 1.43 -21.86 14.07
N GLU A 162 1.85 -22.80 14.93
CA GLU A 162 1.85 -22.69 16.38
C GLU A 162 3.24 -22.31 16.93
N ALA A 163 3.89 -21.31 16.37
CA ALA A 163 5.13 -20.83 16.97
C ALA A 163 4.84 -20.25 18.35
N ASP A 164 5.51 -20.76 19.37
CA ASP A 164 5.51 -20.12 20.67
C ASP A 164 5.96 -18.67 20.52
N PHE A 165 5.07 -17.76 20.86
CA PHE A 165 5.46 -16.36 20.99
C PHE A 165 6.51 -16.28 22.10
N ASN A 166 7.77 -16.27 21.70
CA ASN A 166 8.84 -15.89 22.60
C ASN A 166 8.90 -14.36 22.57
N PRO A 167 8.42 -13.66 23.61
CA PRO A 167 8.51 -12.22 23.66
C PRO A 167 9.99 -11.88 23.53
N VAL A 168 10.33 -11.34 22.40
CA VAL A 168 11.68 -10.94 22.03
C VAL A 168 12.31 -10.25 23.22
N ASN A 169 13.54 -10.63 23.48
CA ASN A 169 14.38 -10.07 24.49
C ASN A 169 14.22 -8.56 24.56
N SER A 170 13.76 -8.06 25.69
CA SER A 170 13.26 -6.71 25.94
C SER A 170 14.27 -5.57 25.67
N ASN A 171 15.39 -5.85 25.03
CA ASN A 171 16.47 -4.89 24.77
C ASN A 171 16.56 -4.42 23.31
N ASP A 172 15.78 -5.00 22.38
CA ASP A 172 15.76 -4.51 21.00
C ASP A 172 14.85 -3.30 20.85
N ALA A 173 15.24 -2.38 19.96
CA ALA A 173 14.48 -1.15 19.66
C ALA A 173 13.05 -1.48 19.17
N ASP A 174 12.87 -2.63 18.52
CA ASP A 174 11.59 -3.16 18.08
C ASP A 174 10.64 -3.52 19.23
N THR A 175 11.17 -3.69 20.44
CA THR A 175 10.38 -3.88 21.65
C THR A 175 9.65 -2.64 22.13
N LEU A 176 9.85 -1.47 21.53
CA LEU A 176 9.10 -0.29 21.92
C LEU A 176 7.59 -0.48 21.66
N THR A 177 7.24 -1.10 20.55
CA THR A 177 5.86 -1.46 20.22
C THR A 177 5.31 -2.51 21.18
N MET A 178 6.11 -3.45 21.59
CA MET A 178 5.77 -4.46 22.60
C MET A 178 5.69 -3.86 24.02
N LYS A 179 6.57 -2.94 24.38
CA LYS A 179 6.51 -2.21 25.66
C LYS A 179 5.24 -1.37 25.81
N LEU A 180 4.56 -1.05 24.73
CA LEU A 180 3.26 -0.39 24.75
C LEU A 180 2.07 -1.35 24.99
N GLY A 181 2.32 -2.59 25.34
CA GLY A 181 1.29 -3.56 25.70
C GLY A 181 0.61 -4.24 24.49
N MET A 182 1.10 -4.02 23.28
CA MET A 182 0.49 -4.63 22.08
C MET A 182 0.65 -6.17 22.06
N HIS A 183 1.66 -6.71 22.73
CA HIS A 183 1.84 -8.16 22.89
C HIS A 183 0.72 -8.82 23.72
N GLU A 184 0.10 -8.09 24.65
CA GLU A 184 -1.04 -8.58 25.41
C GLU A 184 -2.32 -8.63 24.58
N MET A 185 -2.38 -7.84 23.50
CA MET A 185 -3.52 -7.80 22.58
C MET A 185 -3.46 -8.90 21.53
N SER A 186 -2.28 -9.40 21.24
CA SER A 186 -2.07 -10.35 20.15
C SER A 186 -1.93 -11.79 20.63
N GLY A 187 -2.40 -12.21 21.70
CA GLY A 187 -2.29 -13.57 22.30
C GLY A 187 -2.04 -14.78 21.36
N ARG A 188 -1.86 -14.54 20.07
CA ARG A 188 -1.50 -15.47 19.01
C ARG A 188 -0.55 -14.78 18.05
N MET A 189 0.66 -15.32 17.91
CA MET A 189 1.61 -14.97 16.86
C MET A 189 1.78 -16.13 15.86
N ASP A 190 0.71 -16.87 15.67
CA ASP A 190 0.59 -17.96 14.70
C ASP A 190 0.33 -17.43 13.27
N ASP A 191 0.50 -16.15 13.02
CA ASP A 191 0.28 -15.52 11.74
C ASP A 191 1.24 -16.02 10.66
N VAL A 192 0.70 -16.67 9.67
CA VAL A 192 1.37 -16.92 8.40
C VAL A 192 0.91 -15.84 7.44
N LYS A 193 1.83 -15.00 6.99
CA LYS A 193 1.50 -13.80 6.23
C LYS A 193 1.92 -13.91 4.77
N LEU A 194 1.17 -13.23 3.93
CA LEU A 194 1.58 -12.83 2.59
C LEU A 194 1.57 -11.32 2.46
N THR A 195 2.58 -10.80 1.81
CA THR A 195 2.65 -9.42 1.35
C THR A 195 2.45 -9.39 -0.15
N LEU A 196 1.58 -8.51 -0.60
CA LEU A 196 1.32 -8.30 -2.01
C LEU A 196 1.66 -6.87 -2.38
N LEU A 197 2.43 -6.71 -3.46
CA LEU A 197 2.74 -5.41 -4.04
C LEU A 197 2.16 -5.35 -5.45
N LEU A 198 1.46 -4.27 -5.78
CA LEU A 198 1.17 -3.93 -7.16
C LEU A 198 2.19 -2.87 -7.57
N CYS A 199 2.93 -3.15 -8.63
CA CYS A 199 4.04 -2.31 -9.10
C CYS A 199 3.78 -1.83 -10.53
N ASP A 200 4.22 -0.61 -10.81
CA ASP A 200 4.51 -0.12 -12.15
C ASP A 200 5.93 -0.54 -12.52
N VAL A 201 6.11 -1.17 -13.66
CA VAL A 201 7.40 -1.70 -14.10
C VAL A 201 7.66 -1.38 -15.57
N CYS A 202 8.93 -1.14 -15.90
CA CYS A 202 9.39 -0.88 -17.25
C CYS A 202 10.73 -1.56 -17.50
N ASP A 203 10.99 -1.98 -18.74
CA ASP A 203 12.29 -2.54 -19.12
C ASP A 203 13.40 -1.47 -19.09
N GLU A 204 13.03 -0.22 -19.38
CA GLU A 204 13.90 0.95 -19.24
C GLU A 204 13.74 1.58 -17.86
N GLU A 205 14.79 2.23 -17.37
CA GLU A 205 14.72 2.95 -16.12
C GLU A 205 13.91 4.23 -16.27
N PHE A 206 13.09 4.53 -15.29
CA PHE A 206 12.30 5.74 -15.21
C PHE A 206 12.44 6.43 -13.86
N ASP A 207 12.10 7.71 -13.82
CA ASP A 207 12.21 8.52 -12.61
C ASP A 207 11.25 8.00 -11.54
N SER A 208 11.80 7.67 -10.39
CA SER A 208 11.04 7.31 -9.20
C SER A 208 11.46 8.23 -8.04
N ILE A 209 10.51 8.68 -7.25
CA ILE A 209 10.80 9.50 -6.09
C ILE A 209 11.42 8.61 -5.01
N GLN A 210 12.61 9.02 -4.56
CA GLN A 210 13.28 8.32 -3.47
C GLN A 210 12.61 8.66 -2.14
N SER A 211 12.29 7.63 -1.37
CA SER A 211 11.98 7.80 0.05
C SER A 211 13.29 8.03 0.81
N VAL A 212 13.30 9.03 1.66
CA VAL A 212 14.42 9.34 2.56
C VAL A 212 14.08 9.04 4.03
N ASP A 213 12.91 8.51 4.24
CA ASP A 213 12.37 8.12 5.54
C ASP A 213 12.47 6.61 5.72
N PRO A 214 12.93 6.10 6.90
CA PRO A 214 12.94 4.66 7.21
C PRO A 214 11.58 3.97 7.07
N GLN A 215 10.48 4.70 7.27
CA GLN A 215 9.12 4.21 7.07
C GLN A 215 8.66 4.31 5.60
N ARG A 216 9.56 4.66 4.70
CA ARG A 216 9.31 4.83 3.26
C ARG A 216 8.22 5.84 2.90
N ASN A 217 7.96 6.78 3.80
CA ASN A 217 7.18 7.96 3.42
C ASN A 217 8.02 8.85 2.53
N THR A 218 7.42 9.38 1.48
CA THR A 218 8.13 10.32 0.62
C THR A 218 8.19 11.69 1.30
N ILE A 219 9.39 12.11 1.68
CA ILE A 219 9.65 13.38 2.32
C ILE A 219 10.53 14.23 1.40
N PRO A 220 10.26 15.54 1.26
CA PRO A 220 11.13 16.44 0.52
C PRO A 220 12.56 16.43 1.03
N VAL A 221 13.54 16.39 0.14
CA VAL A 221 14.97 16.33 0.50
C VAL A 221 15.42 17.58 1.25
N ASN A 222 14.93 18.75 0.85
CA ASN A 222 15.23 20.00 1.52
C ASN A 222 14.70 20.07 2.97
N VAL A 223 13.59 19.39 3.27
CA VAL A 223 13.07 19.24 4.63
C VAL A 223 14.05 18.45 5.50
N VAL A 224 14.66 17.41 4.96
CA VAL A 224 15.64 16.59 5.68
C VAL A 224 16.96 17.33 5.87
N LYS A 225 17.44 18.05 4.86
CA LYS A 225 18.69 18.85 4.94
C LYS A 225 18.65 19.93 5.99
N GLU A 226 17.51 20.56 6.20
CA GLU A 226 17.29 21.62 7.18
C GLU A 226 17.09 21.08 8.62
N GLY A 227 17.36 19.81 8.86
CA GLY A 227 17.24 19.18 10.18
C GLY A 227 15.85 18.67 10.50
N GLY A 228 14.94 18.75 9.55
CA GLY A 228 13.60 18.17 9.63
C GLY A 228 12.66 18.85 10.63
N ILE A 229 11.45 18.35 10.67
CA ILE A 229 10.34 18.85 11.49
C ILE A 229 10.64 18.72 12.99
N ILE A 230 11.42 17.71 13.38
CA ILE A 230 11.66 17.33 14.77
C ILE A 230 12.73 18.18 15.43
N SER A 231 13.68 18.74 14.67
CA SER A 231 14.83 19.49 15.20
C SER A 231 14.61 21.01 15.29
N GLY A 232 13.46 21.52 14.85
CA GLY A 232 13.11 22.94 14.94
C GLY A 232 13.81 23.83 13.92
N GLY A 233 14.45 23.28 12.90
CA GLY A 233 15.00 24.00 11.76
C GLY A 233 13.93 24.68 10.90
N GLU A 234 14.33 25.68 10.13
CA GLU A 234 13.44 26.22 9.09
C GLU A 234 13.26 25.19 8.00
N VAL A 235 12.01 24.88 7.69
CA VAL A 235 11.62 23.96 6.61
C VAL A 235 10.97 24.78 5.52
N PRO A 236 11.39 24.64 4.25
CA PRO A 236 10.78 25.38 3.15
C PRO A 236 9.30 25.08 3.04
N ALA A 237 8.55 26.02 2.50
CA ALA A 237 7.15 25.80 2.21
C ALA A 237 6.99 24.60 1.27
N TRP A 238 5.88 23.86 1.39
CA TRP A 238 5.67 22.62 0.62
C TRP A 238 5.69 22.82 -0.91
N ASN A 239 5.31 24.00 -1.39
CA ASN A 239 5.42 24.35 -2.81
C ASN A 239 6.88 24.52 -3.30
N GLU A 240 7.82 24.67 -2.38
CA GLU A 240 9.26 24.72 -2.64
C GLU A 240 9.94 23.37 -2.35
N ALA A 241 9.14 22.35 -2.14
CA ALA A 241 9.61 21.02 -1.82
C ALA A 241 10.45 20.43 -2.97
N GLU A 242 11.62 19.92 -2.61
CA GLU A 242 12.50 19.18 -3.51
C GLU A 242 12.48 17.71 -3.12
N PHE A 243 12.19 16.83 -4.09
CA PHE A 243 12.20 15.39 -3.91
C PHE A 243 13.44 14.80 -4.57
N ALA A 244 14.09 13.86 -3.88
CA ALA A 244 15.14 13.09 -4.49
C ALA A 244 14.53 12.12 -5.50
N THR A 245 15.06 12.08 -6.70
CA THR A 245 14.71 11.10 -7.73
C THR A 245 15.82 10.05 -7.86
N VAL A 246 15.40 8.83 -8.12
CA VAL A 246 16.25 7.72 -8.49
C VAL A 246 15.71 7.10 -9.78
N HIS A 247 16.60 6.54 -10.57
CA HIS A 247 16.22 5.80 -11.77
C HIS A 247 16.01 4.35 -11.40
N LYS A 248 14.80 3.85 -11.57
CA LYS A 248 14.43 2.47 -11.25
C LYS A 248 13.57 1.89 -12.36
N LYS A 249 13.59 0.56 -12.46
CA LYS A 249 12.73 -0.19 -13.40
C LYS A 249 11.38 -0.56 -12.80
N TYR A 250 11.10 -0.11 -11.59
CA TYR A 250 9.84 -0.36 -10.92
C TYR A 250 9.49 0.75 -9.93
N ARG A 251 8.19 0.87 -9.64
CA ARG A 251 7.64 1.67 -8.55
C ARG A 251 6.51 0.92 -7.89
N VAL A 252 6.52 0.81 -6.58
CA VAL A 252 5.40 0.23 -5.84
C VAL A 252 4.23 1.21 -5.87
N ILE A 253 3.11 0.79 -6.45
CA ILE A 253 1.86 1.56 -6.54
C ILE A 253 1.10 1.43 -5.22
N THR A 254 0.91 0.21 -4.76
CA THR A 254 0.15 -0.11 -3.54
C THR A 254 0.54 -1.47 -3.01
N ARG A 255 0.19 -1.73 -1.75
CA ARG A 255 0.49 -2.99 -1.08
C ARG A 255 -0.63 -3.46 -0.17
N ALA A 256 -0.57 -4.73 0.22
CA ALA A 256 -1.40 -5.33 1.25
C ALA A 256 -0.63 -6.36 2.04
N PHE A 257 -1.14 -6.63 3.22
CA PHE A 257 -0.73 -7.73 4.08
C PHE A 257 -1.95 -8.62 4.31
N ALA A 258 -1.77 -9.92 4.19
CA ALA A 258 -2.80 -10.92 4.45
C ALA A 258 -2.29 -11.90 5.51
N ASP A 259 -3.12 -12.14 6.51
CA ASP A 259 -2.96 -13.24 7.44
C ASP A 259 -3.70 -14.45 6.87
N LEU A 260 -2.98 -15.52 6.59
CA LEU A 260 -3.56 -16.73 5.98
C LEU A 260 -4.48 -17.48 6.93
N CYS A 261 -4.45 -17.21 8.24
CA CYS A 261 -5.44 -17.69 9.18
C CYS A 261 -6.83 -17.05 8.98
N ASN A 262 -6.93 -16.00 8.18
CA ASN A 262 -8.16 -15.25 7.94
C ASN A 262 -8.48 -15.16 6.43
N PRO A 263 -8.84 -16.26 5.76
CA PRO A 263 -9.00 -16.29 4.31
C PRO A 263 -10.13 -15.40 3.80
N GLU A 264 -11.14 -15.15 4.63
CA GLU A 264 -12.29 -14.30 4.32
C GLU A 264 -12.13 -12.86 4.80
N ALA A 265 -11.00 -12.52 5.43
CA ALA A 265 -10.77 -11.18 5.97
C ALA A 265 -10.61 -10.16 4.85
N GLY A 266 -11.68 -9.46 4.54
CA GLY A 266 -11.76 -8.40 3.54
C GLY A 266 -12.14 -7.07 4.16
N TYR A 267 -12.96 -6.34 3.43
CA TYR A 267 -13.55 -5.08 3.89
C TYR A 267 -14.77 -5.28 4.82
N GLU A 268 -15.30 -6.49 4.88
CA GLU A 268 -16.50 -6.81 5.65
C GLU A 268 -16.11 -7.17 7.09
N PRO A 269 -16.50 -6.38 8.10
CA PRO A 269 -16.11 -6.61 9.49
C PRO A 269 -16.52 -7.98 10.04
N GLU A 270 -17.60 -8.54 9.51
CA GLU A 270 -18.14 -9.82 9.92
C GLU A 270 -17.20 -10.99 9.60
N THR A 271 -16.40 -10.87 8.54
CA THR A 271 -15.49 -11.92 8.09
C THR A 271 -14.22 -12.00 8.92
N ALA A 272 -13.85 -10.93 9.60
CA ALA A 272 -12.65 -10.88 10.46
C ALA A 272 -12.68 -11.85 11.65
N GLN A 273 -13.84 -12.44 11.94
CA GLN A 273 -14.02 -13.41 13.03
C GLN A 273 -13.87 -14.87 12.57
N ASN A 274 -13.74 -15.11 11.28
CA ASN A 274 -13.70 -16.46 10.69
C ASN A 274 -12.27 -16.95 10.52
N SER A 275 -11.47 -16.87 11.60
CA SER A 275 -10.11 -17.41 11.55
C SER A 275 -10.14 -18.94 11.55
N ILE A 276 -9.24 -19.53 10.78
CA ILE A 276 -9.04 -20.96 10.62
C ILE A 276 -7.71 -21.38 11.23
N GLU A 277 -7.61 -22.64 11.61
CA GLU A 277 -6.35 -23.30 11.91
C GLU A 277 -5.68 -23.74 10.59
N LEU A 278 -4.49 -23.25 10.31
CA LEU A 278 -3.75 -23.63 9.11
C LEU A 278 -3.14 -25.02 9.26
N LYS A 279 -3.42 -25.90 8.29
CA LYS A 279 -2.81 -27.22 8.21
C LYS A 279 -1.94 -27.31 6.96
N LYS A 280 -0.75 -27.92 7.13
CA LYS A 280 0.19 -28.11 6.01
C LYS A 280 -0.47 -28.84 4.84
N GLY A 281 -0.36 -28.26 3.65
CA GLY A 281 -0.90 -28.81 2.42
C GLY A 281 -2.41 -28.64 2.24
N GLU A 282 -3.13 -28.01 3.18
CA GLU A 282 -4.54 -27.66 3.03
C GLU A 282 -4.67 -26.32 2.33
N TYR A 283 -5.24 -26.32 1.13
CA TYR A 283 -5.41 -25.12 0.31
C TYR A 283 -6.68 -24.38 0.64
N HIS A 284 -6.57 -23.08 0.77
CA HIS A 284 -7.68 -22.14 0.96
C HIS A 284 -7.69 -21.07 -0.12
N ASP A 285 -8.86 -20.55 -0.43
CA ASP A 285 -9.06 -19.43 -1.34
C ASP A 285 -8.98 -18.12 -0.53
N TYR A 286 -8.17 -17.18 -0.99
CA TYR A 286 -7.92 -15.90 -0.35
C TYR A 286 -8.40 -14.75 -1.21
N HIS A 287 -9.04 -13.77 -0.56
CA HIS A 287 -9.40 -12.50 -1.14
C HIS A 287 -8.63 -11.39 -0.43
N ILE A 288 -7.64 -10.83 -1.11
CA ILE A 288 -6.71 -9.88 -0.51
C ILE A 288 -6.89 -8.52 -1.15
N TYR A 289 -7.30 -7.54 -0.35
CA TYR A 289 -7.55 -6.19 -0.81
C TYR A 289 -6.33 -5.31 -0.54
N LEU A 290 -5.74 -4.73 -1.59
CA LEU A 290 -4.63 -3.80 -1.48
C LEU A 290 -5.12 -2.46 -0.90
N ASN A 291 -4.18 -1.60 -0.49
CA ASN A 291 -4.57 -0.26 -0.08
C ASN A 291 -5.12 0.51 -1.29
N ALA A 292 -6.21 1.22 -1.08
CA ALA A 292 -6.83 2.01 -2.13
C ALA A 292 -5.86 3.11 -2.62
N THR A 293 -5.82 3.31 -3.92
CA THR A 293 -4.90 4.26 -4.54
C THR A 293 -5.49 4.83 -5.83
N ARG A 294 -4.92 5.91 -6.32
CA ARG A 294 -5.06 6.39 -7.70
C ARG A 294 -3.67 6.50 -8.30
N TYR A 295 -3.48 5.92 -9.47
CA TYR A 295 -2.20 5.88 -10.14
C TYR A 295 -2.38 5.78 -11.66
N THR A 296 -1.57 6.52 -12.42
CA THR A 296 -1.51 6.39 -13.87
C THR A 296 -0.26 5.60 -14.25
N VAL A 297 -0.47 4.53 -14.99
CA VAL A 297 0.58 3.74 -15.64
C VAL A 297 0.83 4.34 -17.02
N GLU A 298 2.06 4.71 -17.30
CA GLU A 298 2.43 5.37 -18.54
C GLU A 298 2.54 4.37 -19.73
N PRO A 299 2.43 4.85 -20.99
CA PRO A 299 2.66 4.00 -22.15
C PRO A 299 4.05 3.35 -22.13
N GLY A 300 4.14 2.07 -22.49
CA GLY A 300 5.37 1.28 -22.44
C GLY A 300 5.63 0.63 -21.08
N HIS A 301 4.90 0.99 -20.05
CA HIS A 301 4.98 0.37 -18.73
C HIS A 301 4.01 -0.80 -18.59
N SER A 302 4.26 -1.66 -17.63
CA SER A 302 3.47 -2.85 -17.28
C SER A 302 3.05 -2.81 -15.82
N LEU A 303 1.98 -3.52 -15.49
CA LEU A 303 1.66 -3.84 -14.10
C LEU A 303 2.33 -5.16 -13.70
N ALA A 304 2.93 -5.17 -12.53
CA ALA A 304 3.45 -6.38 -11.90
C ALA A 304 2.77 -6.61 -10.55
N LEU A 305 2.22 -7.80 -10.36
CA LEU A 305 1.81 -8.29 -9.05
C LEU A 305 2.97 -9.07 -8.45
N VAL A 306 3.48 -8.61 -7.30
CA VAL A 306 4.52 -9.30 -6.54
C VAL A 306 3.87 -9.91 -5.31
N ILE A 307 4.13 -11.19 -5.07
CA ILE A 307 3.66 -11.92 -3.90
C ILE A 307 4.89 -12.42 -3.15
N THR A 308 5.01 -12.06 -1.88
CA THR A 308 6.06 -12.51 -0.98
C THR A 308 5.46 -12.89 0.37
N THR A 309 6.20 -13.59 1.21
CA THR A 309 5.70 -13.98 2.53
C THR A 309 5.57 -12.79 3.44
N GLU A 310 6.59 -11.96 3.54
CA GLU A 310 6.60 -10.84 4.47
C GLU A 310 7.30 -9.61 3.88
N ASP A 311 7.07 -8.49 4.54
CA ASP A 311 7.73 -7.22 4.26
C ASP A 311 8.49 -6.79 5.53
N PRO A 312 9.82 -6.88 5.56
CA PRO A 312 10.61 -6.56 6.76
C PRO A 312 10.51 -5.10 7.19
N ILE A 313 9.89 -4.25 6.36
CA ILE A 313 9.66 -2.84 6.66
C ILE A 313 8.39 -2.66 7.49
N ASN A 314 7.35 -3.44 7.20
CA ASN A 314 6.01 -3.23 7.73
C ASN A 314 5.50 -4.41 8.55
N CYS A 315 6.10 -5.59 8.41
CA CYS A 315 5.72 -6.81 9.13
C CYS A 315 6.96 -7.42 9.77
N LEU A 316 6.99 -7.44 11.09
CA LEU A 316 8.05 -8.15 11.82
C LEU A 316 7.79 -9.65 11.78
N ILE A 317 8.77 -10.39 11.31
CA ILE A 317 8.76 -11.85 11.29
C ILE A 317 9.53 -12.41 12.46
N HIS A 318 8.98 -13.42 13.09
CA HIS A 318 9.63 -14.14 14.16
C HIS A 318 9.69 -15.66 13.93
N LYS A 319 9.25 -16.11 12.77
CA LYS A 319 9.25 -17.54 12.43
C LYS A 319 9.53 -17.78 10.95
N THR A 320 10.08 -18.95 10.67
CA THR A 320 10.31 -19.42 9.30
C THR A 320 9.16 -20.31 8.85
N TYR A 321 8.59 -20.02 7.71
CA TYR A 321 7.58 -20.83 7.05
C TYR A 321 7.70 -20.72 5.54
N SER A 322 7.02 -21.57 4.82
CA SER A 322 6.86 -21.44 3.39
C SER A 322 5.40 -21.59 2.98
N VAL A 323 5.01 -20.88 1.93
CA VAL A 323 3.66 -20.90 1.38
C VAL A 323 3.71 -21.40 -0.05
N GLU A 324 2.84 -22.35 -0.37
CA GLU A 324 2.65 -22.87 -1.72
C GLU A 324 1.44 -22.23 -2.36
N ILE A 325 1.63 -21.63 -3.55
CA ILE A 325 0.60 -20.91 -4.29
C ILE A 325 0.30 -21.65 -5.59
N GLU A 326 -0.97 -21.87 -5.88
CA GLU A 326 -1.44 -22.40 -7.17
C GLU A 326 -1.43 -21.26 -8.21
N ASN A 327 -0.51 -21.31 -9.17
CA ASN A 327 -0.23 -20.20 -10.09
C ASN A 327 -1.46 -19.77 -10.90
N ALA A 328 -2.21 -20.70 -11.45
CA ALA A 328 -3.41 -20.42 -12.25
C ALA A 328 -4.56 -19.79 -11.45
N SER A 329 -4.50 -19.84 -10.11
CA SER A 329 -5.47 -19.21 -9.23
C SER A 329 -5.23 -17.72 -9.03
N VAL A 330 -4.01 -17.24 -9.34
CA VAL A 330 -3.62 -15.85 -9.11
C VAL A 330 -4.32 -14.94 -10.10
N THR A 331 -5.22 -14.12 -9.58
CA THR A 331 -5.97 -13.13 -10.34
C THR A 331 -6.02 -11.80 -9.59
N ALA A 332 -6.19 -10.71 -10.33
CA ALA A 332 -6.45 -9.41 -9.70
C ALA A 332 -7.56 -8.66 -10.43
N GLU A 333 -8.46 -8.07 -9.67
CA GLU A 333 -9.47 -7.15 -10.16
C GLU A 333 -9.03 -5.73 -9.82
N VAL A 334 -8.64 -4.97 -10.84
CA VAL A 334 -8.10 -3.62 -10.71
C VAL A 334 -9.17 -2.61 -11.11
N PRO A 335 -9.65 -1.74 -10.20
CA PRO A 335 -10.59 -0.67 -10.55
C PRO A 335 -9.92 0.37 -11.45
N MET A 336 -10.59 0.75 -12.55
CA MET A 336 -10.07 1.65 -13.58
C MET A 336 -10.97 2.86 -13.75
N THR A 337 -10.40 4.02 -14.09
CA THR A 337 -11.20 5.23 -14.39
C THR A 337 -11.91 5.15 -15.73
N GLU A 338 -11.46 4.25 -16.62
CA GLU A 338 -12.00 4.04 -17.96
C GLU A 338 -12.01 2.54 -18.30
N ALA A 339 -12.67 2.20 -19.41
CA ALA A 339 -12.69 0.80 -19.88
C ALA A 339 -11.31 0.39 -20.41
N VAL A 340 -10.73 -0.62 -19.81
CA VAL A 340 -9.44 -1.22 -20.19
C VAL A 340 -9.65 -2.71 -20.43
N GLU A 341 -8.99 -3.25 -21.46
CA GLU A 341 -9.03 -4.68 -21.75
C GLU A 341 -8.38 -5.51 -20.62
N ASN A 342 -8.98 -6.66 -20.35
CA ASN A 342 -8.39 -7.65 -19.44
C ASN A 342 -7.03 -8.12 -19.94
N ARG A 343 -6.14 -8.48 -19.03
CA ARG A 343 -4.76 -8.87 -19.38
C ARG A 343 -4.34 -10.16 -18.72
N VAL A 344 -3.48 -10.86 -19.41
CA VAL A 344 -2.78 -12.02 -18.88
C VAL A 344 -1.45 -11.55 -18.26
N MET A 345 -1.15 -12.09 -17.10
CA MET A 345 0.13 -11.94 -16.42
C MET A 345 0.98 -13.18 -16.65
N THR A 346 2.25 -12.98 -16.90
CA THR A 346 3.25 -14.06 -16.96
C THR A 346 4.22 -13.94 -15.79
N ARG A 347 4.63 -15.06 -15.23
CA ARG A 347 5.64 -15.09 -14.16
C ARG A 347 7.03 -14.77 -14.73
N LYS A 348 7.74 -13.83 -14.14
CA LYS A 348 9.08 -13.40 -14.56
C LYS A 348 10.09 -13.46 -13.43
#